data_2378134932cd22c215d74031012a2dbb
#
_entry.id   2378134932cd22c215d74031012a2dbb
#
_cell.length_a   1.000
_cell.length_b   1.000
_cell.length_c   1.000
_cell.angle_alpha   90.00
_cell.angle_beta   90.00
_cell.angle_gamma   90.00
#
_symmetry.space_group_name_H-M   'P 1'
#
loop_
_entity.id
_entity.type
_entity.pdbx_description
1 polymer ?
#
loop_
_entity_poly.entity_id
_entity_poly.type
_entity_poly.pdbx_seq_one_letter_code
_entity_poly.pdbx_strand_id
1 'polypeptide(L)'
;MKIDVLLGLQWGDEGKGKIVDALSPEYDVIARFQGGPNAGHSLEFNDVKHVLHLIPSGIFHPDKINIIGNGVVLDPAVFKQETESLGLTLEELTNRLIVSTRANLILPTHRILDAAYEFQKGNLKIGSTLKGIGPAYTDKASRNGLRVGDIMNKNFRTLYEGHKEGHLAILKNYDFEFDLAEFESGWFEGIELIKRFRIENTEYLLNRLLSEGKRILAEGAQGTMLDLDFGSYPYVTSSNTISAGACTGLGISPKDIGEVFGIFKAYCTRVGSGPFPTELFDSTGELLRRKGCEYGATTGRPRRCGWLDIPALKYAIMINGVTKLFMMKSDILSGFETVKVCTSYIVEGKEQNEMLFDNNTQIDPVYADLKGWHENISEIKDFRLLPEKLIIYIDFIEKQTGIPITLVSVGPNRKSTIIRG
;
A
#
# COMPACT_ATOMS: atom_id res chain seq x y z
N MET A 1 0.35 23.83 -10.85
CA MET A 1 0.05 22.42 -11.15
C MET A 1 -0.59 21.76 -9.96
N LYS A 2 -1.03 20.50 -10.10
CA LYS A 2 -1.64 19.70 -9.03
C LYS A 2 -0.85 18.40 -8.83
N ILE A 3 -1.05 17.77 -7.69
CA ILE A 3 -0.43 16.48 -7.35
C ILE A 3 -1.45 15.39 -7.60
N ASP A 4 -1.08 14.40 -8.41
CA ASP A 4 -1.91 13.24 -8.62
C ASP A 4 -1.64 12.19 -7.54
N VAL A 5 -2.68 11.52 -7.07
CA VAL A 5 -2.59 10.53 -5.99
C VAL A 5 -2.92 9.15 -6.54
N LEU A 6 -2.08 8.17 -6.26
CA LEU A 6 -2.30 6.78 -6.62
C LEU A 6 -2.41 5.93 -5.35
N LEU A 7 -3.53 5.23 -5.19
CA LEU A 7 -3.83 4.46 -3.99
C LEU A 7 -4.63 3.19 -4.28
N GLY A 8 -4.60 2.24 -3.33
CA GLY A 8 -5.37 1.00 -3.40
C GLY A 8 -6.79 1.19 -2.88
N LEU A 9 -7.76 0.57 -3.54
CA LEU A 9 -9.19 0.67 -3.17
C LEU A 9 -9.70 -0.52 -2.37
N GLN A 10 -8.91 -1.58 -2.23
CA GLN A 10 -9.27 -2.82 -1.54
C GLN A 10 -8.45 -2.98 -0.25
N TRP A 11 -8.08 -4.20 0.12
CA TRP A 11 -7.31 -4.53 1.33
C TRP A 11 -5.79 -4.62 1.09
N GLY A 12 -5.26 -3.80 0.20
CA GLY A 12 -3.85 -3.82 -0.17
C GLY A 12 -3.50 -4.87 -1.23
N ASP A 13 -2.21 -4.88 -1.61
CA ASP A 13 -1.68 -5.83 -2.60
C ASP A 13 -2.31 -5.74 -4.01
N GLU A 14 -2.90 -4.58 -4.35
CA GLU A 14 -3.54 -4.36 -5.67
C GLU A 14 -2.53 -4.25 -6.82
N GLY A 15 -1.22 -4.11 -6.52
CA GLY A 15 -0.18 -3.96 -7.54
C GLY A 15 0.21 -2.51 -7.82
N LYS A 16 0.10 -1.64 -6.81
CA LYS A 16 0.43 -0.21 -6.89
C LYS A 16 1.83 0.06 -7.45
N GLY A 17 2.85 -0.63 -6.94
CA GLY A 17 4.23 -0.42 -7.38
C GLY A 17 4.41 -0.56 -8.89
N LYS A 18 3.84 -1.61 -9.51
CA LYS A 18 3.87 -1.79 -10.96
C LYS A 18 3.32 -0.57 -11.72
N ILE A 19 2.22 -0.01 -11.23
CA ILE A 19 1.56 1.12 -11.91
C ILE A 19 2.30 2.41 -11.67
N VAL A 20 2.81 2.66 -10.46
CA VAL A 20 3.68 3.81 -10.18
C VAL A 20 4.90 3.79 -11.10
N ASP A 21 5.57 2.64 -11.22
CA ASP A 21 6.71 2.46 -12.10
C ASP A 21 6.34 2.70 -13.59
N ALA A 22 5.20 2.17 -14.03
CA ALA A 22 4.73 2.37 -15.41
C ALA A 22 4.37 3.83 -15.71
N LEU A 23 3.85 4.57 -14.73
CA LEU A 23 3.49 5.99 -14.88
C LEU A 23 4.68 6.94 -14.61
N SER A 24 5.75 6.47 -13.95
CA SER A 24 6.89 7.32 -13.59
C SER A 24 7.48 8.13 -14.73
N PRO A 25 7.54 7.65 -16.00
CA PRO A 25 8.01 8.49 -17.12
C PRO A 25 7.22 9.79 -17.30
N GLU A 26 5.96 9.82 -16.90
CA GLU A 26 5.09 10.99 -17.05
C GLU A 26 5.23 12.02 -15.92
N TYR A 27 5.93 11.69 -14.85
CA TYR A 27 6.09 12.53 -13.65
C TYR A 27 7.54 12.93 -13.46
N ASP A 28 7.79 14.07 -12.80
CA ASP A 28 9.12 14.51 -12.38
C ASP A 28 9.47 13.97 -10.99
N VAL A 29 8.46 13.77 -10.15
CA VAL A 29 8.61 13.40 -8.73
C VAL A 29 7.67 12.27 -8.36
N ILE A 30 8.19 11.26 -7.65
CA ILE A 30 7.39 10.20 -7.03
C ILE A 30 7.56 10.31 -5.51
N ALA A 31 6.46 10.48 -4.76
CA ALA A 31 6.51 10.75 -3.32
C ALA A 31 5.64 9.77 -2.52
N ARG A 32 6.26 8.94 -1.67
CA ARG A 32 5.56 8.08 -0.70
C ARG A 32 5.01 8.93 0.42
N PHE A 33 3.70 8.84 0.67
CA PHE A 33 3.06 9.70 1.66
C PHE A 33 2.73 9.03 3.00
N GLN A 34 2.70 7.70 3.08
CA GLN A 34 2.36 6.99 4.32
C GLN A 34 2.84 5.53 4.31
N GLY A 35 2.58 4.81 5.43
CA GLY A 35 2.99 3.42 5.61
C GLY A 35 4.43 3.32 6.07
N GLY A 36 5.04 2.19 5.83
CA GLY A 36 6.39 1.88 6.25
C GLY A 36 6.84 0.55 5.66
N PRO A 37 7.74 -0.20 6.32
CA PRO A 37 8.26 -1.46 5.83
C PRO A 37 7.23 -2.61 5.74
N ASN A 38 5.98 -2.38 6.16
CA ASN A 38 4.87 -3.30 5.94
C ASN A 38 4.36 -3.30 4.50
N ALA A 39 4.72 -2.32 3.67
CA ALA A 39 4.43 -2.34 2.24
C ALA A 39 5.31 -3.36 1.50
N GLY A 40 4.80 -3.90 0.40
CA GLY A 40 5.54 -4.77 -0.51
C GLY A 40 5.14 -4.43 -1.95
N HIS A 41 5.77 -3.39 -2.52
CA HIS A 41 5.53 -2.96 -3.90
C HIS A 41 6.40 -3.78 -4.85
N SER A 42 5.80 -4.79 -5.48
CA SER A 42 6.51 -5.63 -6.44
C SER A 42 6.54 -4.98 -7.83
N LEU A 43 7.73 -4.93 -8.39
CA LEU A 43 8.01 -4.50 -9.76
C LEU A 43 8.68 -5.64 -10.51
N GLU A 44 8.32 -5.84 -11.77
CA GLU A 44 8.92 -6.87 -12.62
C GLU A 44 9.29 -6.27 -13.96
N PHE A 45 10.59 -6.23 -14.23
CA PHE A 45 11.16 -5.78 -15.50
C PHE A 45 12.54 -6.41 -15.72
N ASN A 46 12.95 -6.58 -16.98
CA ASN A 46 14.21 -7.23 -17.37
C ASN A 46 14.40 -8.60 -16.70
N ASP A 47 13.29 -9.36 -16.54
CA ASP A 47 13.24 -10.69 -15.91
C ASP A 47 13.70 -10.70 -14.44
N VAL A 48 13.76 -9.54 -13.79
CA VAL A 48 14.08 -9.40 -12.38
C VAL A 48 12.87 -8.85 -11.62
N LYS A 49 12.59 -9.46 -10.47
CA LYS A 49 11.55 -9.01 -9.56
C LYS A 49 12.19 -8.25 -8.41
N HIS A 50 11.77 -7.00 -8.24
CA HIS A 50 12.13 -6.15 -7.11
C HIS A 50 10.93 -6.01 -6.17
N VAL A 51 11.19 -5.93 -4.87
CA VAL A 51 10.15 -5.66 -3.85
C VAL A 51 10.59 -4.45 -3.05
N LEU A 52 9.84 -3.36 -3.17
CA LEU A 52 10.10 -2.12 -2.45
C LEU A 52 9.22 -2.03 -1.20
N HIS A 53 9.81 -1.60 -0.10
CA HIS A 53 9.15 -1.45 1.19
C HIS A 53 8.97 0.02 1.58
N LEU A 54 10.04 0.80 1.51
CA LEU A 54 10.13 2.21 1.91
C LEU A 54 10.35 3.15 0.74
N ILE A 55 11.18 2.71 -0.20
CA ILE A 55 11.62 3.51 -1.34
C ILE A 55 10.49 3.65 -2.36
N PRO A 56 10.24 4.86 -2.90
CA PRO A 56 9.23 5.04 -3.95
C PRO A 56 9.53 4.23 -5.21
N SER A 57 8.47 3.77 -5.88
CA SER A 57 8.57 2.87 -7.05
C SER A 57 9.18 3.53 -8.30
N GLY A 58 9.38 4.85 -8.30
CA GLY A 58 10.07 5.58 -9.35
C GLY A 58 11.60 5.50 -9.32
N ILE A 59 12.20 4.85 -8.32
CA ILE A 59 13.65 4.84 -8.07
C ILE A 59 14.48 4.30 -9.25
N PHE A 60 13.91 3.40 -10.04
CA PHE A 60 14.59 2.81 -11.20
C PHE A 60 14.63 3.73 -12.44
N HIS A 61 13.99 4.90 -12.38
CA HIS A 61 14.04 5.91 -13.43
C HIS A 61 15.08 6.98 -13.06
N PRO A 62 16.20 7.10 -13.81
CA PRO A 62 17.36 7.89 -13.39
C PRO A 62 17.11 9.40 -13.31
N ASP A 63 16.12 9.89 -14.04
CA ASP A 63 15.75 11.30 -14.16
C ASP A 63 14.65 11.74 -13.18
N LYS A 64 14.19 10.83 -12.29
CA LYS A 64 13.10 11.12 -11.36
C LYS A 64 13.61 11.41 -9.95
N ILE A 65 12.96 12.36 -9.29
CA ILE A 65 13.14 12.63 -7.88
C ILE A 65 12.20 11.71 -7.09
N ASN A 66 12.74 10.96 -6.14
CA ASN A 66 11.98 10.10 -5.27
C ASN A 66 11.99 10.65 -3.85
N ILE A 67 10.83 10.75 -3.20
CA ILE A 67 10.70 11.36 -1.89
C ILE A 67 10.03 10.40 -0.91
N ILE A 68 10.68 10.15 0.22
CA ILE A 68 10.05 9.54 1.39
C ILE A 68 9.48 10.68 2.24
N GLY A 69 8.15 10.84 2.22
CA GLY A 69 7.44 11.92 2.90
C GLY A 69 7.36 11.75 4.41
N ASN A 70 6.93 12.80 5.10
CA ASN A 70 6.80 12.84 6.56
C ASN A 70 5.74 11.89 7.14
N GLY A 71 4.81 11.42 6.32
CA GLY A 71 3.81 10.44 6.74
C GLY A 71 4.34 9.02 6.85
N VAL A 72 5.47 8.71 6.23
CA VAL A 72 6.11 7.38 6.31
C VAL A 72 6.77 7.20 7.68
N VAL A 73 6.69 5.97 8.22
CA VAL A 73 7.52 5.52 9.35
C VAL A 73 8.66 4.68 8.79
N LEU A 74 9.90 5.11 9.04
CA LEU A 74 11.10 4.60 8.40
C LEU A 74 11.89 3.71 9.36
N ASP A 75 12.08 2.45 8.98
CA ASP A 75 12.99 1.53 9.68
C ASP A 75 14.38 1.62 9.04
N PRO A 76 15.40 2.12 9.75
CA PRO A 76 16.75 2.26 9.23
C PRO A 76 17.39 0.95 8.75
N ALA A 77 17.16 -0.15 9.47
CA ALA A 77 17.70 -1.45 9.08
C ALA A 77 17.08 -1.96 7.78
N VAL A 78 15.75 -1.82 7.64
CA VAL A 78 15.05 -2.19 6.40
C VAL A 78 15.45 -1.27 5.25
N PHE A 79 15.60 0.04 5.51
CA PHE A 79 16.07 0.99 4.51
C PHE A 79 17.45 0.60 3.97
N LYS A 80 18.39 0.20 4.86
CA LYS A 80 19.72 -0.28 4.45
C LYS A 80 19.60 -1.53 3.57
N GLN A 81 18.88 -2.54 4.03
CA GLN A 81 18.68 -3.79 3.27
C GLN A 81 18.05 -3.54 1.90
N GLU A 82 17.06 -2.65 1.83
CA GLU A 82 16.39 -2.31 0.59
C GLU A 82 17.33 -1.62 -0.38
N THR A 83 18.08 -0.59 0.07
CA THR A 83 19.06 0.12 -0.78
C THR A 83 20.14 -0.81 -1.34
N GLU A 84 20.63 -1.75 -0.54
CA GLU A 84 21.64 -2.74 -0.96
C GLU A 84 21.09 -3.75 -1.99
N SER A 85 19.78 -4.02 -1.97
CA SER A 85 19.13 -4.98 -2.86
C SER A 85 18.75 -4.44 -4.24
N LEU A 86 18.80 -3.11 -4.46
CA LEU A 86 18.32 -2.48 -5.70
C LEU A 86 19.26 -2.65 -6.90
N GLY A 87 20.52 -3.02 -6.67
CA GLY A 87 21.53 -3.09 -7.73
C GLY A 87 21.96 -1.72 -8.27
N LEU A 88 21.64 -0.62 -7.56
CA LEU A 88 22.05 0.74 -7.86
C LEU A 88 23.22 1.13 -6.95
N THR A 89 24.11 1.97 -7.47
CA THR A 89 25.19 2.52 -6.66
C THR A 89 24.65 3.51 -5.61
N LEU A 90 25.40 3.71 -4.52
CA LEU A 90 24.98 4.67 -3.51
C LEU A 90 24.92 6.11 -4.08
N GLU A 91 25.79 6.46 -5.00
CA GLU A 91 25.78 7.76 -5.67
C GLU A 91 24.47 7.95 -6.45
N GLU A 92 24.06 6.95 -7.25
CA GLU A 92 22.78 7.00 -7.97
C GLU A 92 21.60 7.15 -7.01
N LEU A 93 21.60 6.42 -5.90
CA LEU A 93 20.53 6.49 -4.90
C LEU A 93 20.49 7.85 -4.20
N THR A 94 21.63 8.38 -3.74
CA THR A 94 21.68 9.67 -3.07
C THR A 94 21.33 10.85 -3.95
N ASN A 95 21.53 10.72 -5.27
CA ASN A 95 21.12 11.72 -6.26
C ASN A 95 19.61 11.72 -6.53
N ARG A 96 18.94 10.56 -6.38
CA ARG A 96 17.52 10.37 -6.74
C ARG A 96 16.57 10.34 -5.56
N LEU A 97 17.05 10.03 -4.35
CA LEU A 97 16.21 9.80 -3.17
C LEU A 97 16.42 10.88 -2.11
N ILE A 98 15.33 11.46 -1.67
CA ILE A 98 15.27 12.47 -0.62
C ILE A 98 14.38 11.95 0.52
N VAL A 99 14.84 12.11 1.75
CA VAL A 99 14.11 11.69 2.94
C VAL A 99 13.65 12.92 3.73
N SER A 100 12.37 12.92 4.14
CA SER A 100 11.82 14.01 4.94
C SER A 100 12.47 14.06 6.34
N THR A 101 12.92 15.24 6.75
CA THR A 101 13.35 15.52 8.14
C THR A 101 12.29 15.14 9.17
N ARG A 102 10.99 15.18 8.78
CA ARG A 102 9.84 14.95 9.66
C ARG A 102 9.32 13.51 9.65
N ALA A 103 9.86 12.62 8.81
CA ALA A 103 9.52 11.20 8.85
C ALA A 103 9.91 10.60 10.19
N ASN A 104 9.04 9.76 10.79
CA ASN A 104 9.34 9.14 12.08
C ASN A 104 10.16 7.88 11.88
N LEU A 105 11.06 7.61 12.82
CA LEU A 105 11.87 6.40 12.85
C LEU A 105 11.10 5.26 13.54
N ILE A 106 11.15 4.08 12.96
CA ILE A 106 10.82 2.85 13.67
C ILE A 106 12.06 2.46 14.48
N LEU A 107 11.92 2.40 15.79
CA LEU A 107 12.97 1.95 16.69
C LEU A 107 13.00 0.41 16.79
N PRO A 108 14.13 -0.21 17.15
CA PRO A 108 14.20 -1.64 17.45
C PRO A 108 13.11 -2.09 18.43
N THR A 109 12.88 -1.30 19.48
CA THR A 109 11.86 -1.56 20.49
C THR A 109 10.44 -1.49 19.98
N HIS A 110 10.12 -0.74 18.90
CA HIS A 110 8.80 -0.77 18.26
C HIS A 110 8.49 -2.14 17.68
N ARG A 111 9.47 -2.83 17.10
CA ARG A 111 9.27 -4.19 16.55
C ARG A 111 8.96 -5.17 17.66
N ILE A 112 9.64 -5.05 18.80
CA ILE A 112 9.41 -5.88 19.99
C ILE A 112 8.02 -5.60 20.57
N LEU A 113 7.65 -4.32 20.73
CA LEU A 113 6.30 -3.94 21.19
C LEU A 113 5.20 -4.49 20.28
N ASP A 114 5.36 -4.40 18.96
CA ASP A 114 4.40 -4.95 17.98
C ASP A 114 4.24 -6.47 18.17
N ALA A 115 5.34 -7.20 18.37
CA ALA A 115 5.33 -8.63 18.63
C ALA A 115 4.67 -8.97 19.98
N ALA A 116 5.00 -8.23 21.05
CA ALA A 116 4.42 -8.42 22.37
C ALA A 116 2.92 -8.15 22.38
N TYR A 117 2.46 -7.09 21.70
CA TYR A 117 1.03 -6.77 21.58
C TYR A 117 0.26 -7.83 20.81
N GLU A 118 0.80 -8.34 19.70
CA GLU A 118 0.17 -9.43 18.95
C GLU A 118 0.19 -10.74 19.75
N PHE A 119 1.27 -11.03 20.47
CA PHE A 119 1.36 -12.20 21.33
C PHE A 119 0.27 -12.19 22.41
N GLN A 120 0.08 -11.08 23.12
CA GLN A 120 -0.89 -10.94 24.19
C GLN A 120 -2.35 -11.10 23.71
N LYS A 121 -2.65 -10.72 22.47
CA LYS A 121 -4.00 -10.86 21.89
C LYS A 121 -4.44 -12.31 21.68
N GLY A 122 -3.54 -13.28 21.69
CA GLY A 122 -3.87 -14.70 21.51
C GLY A 122 -4.68 -14.95 20.24
N ASN A 123 -5.92 -15.41 20.38
CA ASN A 123 -6.81 -15.67 19.25
C ASN A 123 -7.41 -14.40 18.59
N LEU A 124 -7.29 -13.25 19.27
CA LEU A 124 -7.79 -11.95 18.77
C LEU A 124 -6.71 -11.18 17.98
N LYS A 125 -5.68 -11.87 17.50
CA LYS A 125 -4.61 -11.28 16.68
C LYS A 125 -5.17 -10.56 15.47
N ILE A 126 -4.66 -9.35 15.21
CA ILE A 126 -4.96 -8.58 14.00
C ILE A 126 -4.23 -9.19 12.79
N GLY A 127 -3.09 -9.83 13.03
CA GLY A 127 -2.23 -10.38 11.99
C GLY A 127 -1.19 -9.35 11.53
N SER A 128 -0.65 -8.57 12.46
CA SER A 128 0.43 -7.61 12.21
C SER A 128 1.59 -8.22 11.43
N THR A 129 2.31 -7.40 10.69
CA THR A 129 3.54 -7.78 9.99
C THR A 129 4.76 -7.84 10.90
N LEU A 130 4.62 -7.51 12.19
CA LEU A 130 5.67 -7.45 13.21
C LEU A 130 6.84 -6.52 12.80
N LYS A 131 6.51 -5.44 12.08
CA LYS A 131 7.48 -4.44 11.61
C LYS A 131 7.50 -3.17 12.46
N GLY A 132 6.78 -3.15 13.59
CA GLY A 132 6.74 -2.01 14.51
C GLY A 132 5.91 -0.82 14.02
N ILE A 133 5.04 -1.02 13.04
CA ILE A 133 4.25 0.06 12.41
C ILE A 133 3.30 0.71 13.43
N GLY A 134 2.49 -0.11 14.11
CA GLY A 134 1.53 0.37 15.12
C GLY A 134 2.20 1.18 16.22
N PRO A 135 3.18 0.63 16.94
CA PRO A 135 3.92 1.36 17.99
C PRO A 135 4.57 2.65 17.50
N ALA A 136 5.17 2.67 16.29
CA ALA A 136 5.79 3.88 15.75
C ALA A 136 4.77 4.99 15.44
N TYR A 137 3.58 4.65 14.92
CA TYR A 137 2.49 5.63 14.75
C TYR A 137 1.87 6.06 16.08
N THR A 138 1.84 5.18 17.08
CA THR A 138 1.44 5.54 18.46
C THR A 138 2.37 6.60 19.02
N ASP A 139 3.68 6.41 18.91
CA ASP A 139 4.67 7.39 19.36
C ASP A 139 4.58 8.71 18.58
N LYS A 140 4.36 8.63 17.27
CA LYS A 140 4.11 9.83 16.46
C LYS A 140 2.90 10.61 16.98
N ALA A 141 1.79 9.94 17.26
CA ALA A 141 0.55 10.58 17.73
C ALA A 141 0.68 11.09 19.18
N SER A 142 1.38 10.36 20.05
CA SER A 142 1.67 10.75 21.44
C SER A 142 2.78 11.82 21.56
N ARG A 143 3.44 12.17 20.46
CA ARG A 143 4.54 13.14 20.39
C ARG A 143 5.83 12.68 21.07
N ASN A 144 6.03 11.38 21.12
CA ASN A 144 7.22 10.71 21.67
C ASN A 144 8.10 10.07 20.61
N GLY A 145 7.80 10.26 19.31
CA GLY A 145 8.55 9.62 18.23
C GLY A 145 9.83 10.38 17.87
N LEU A 146 10.92 9.65 17.60
CA LEU A 146 12.11 10.19 16.95
C LEU A 146 11.86 10.39 15.45
N ARG A 147 12.40 11.49 14.92
CA ARG A 147 12.31 11.82 13.49
C ARG A 147 13.66 11.66 12.80
N VAL A 148 13.63 11.51 11.48
CA VAL A 148 14.85 11.43 10.66
C VAL A 148 15.75 12.65 10.88
N GLY A 149 15.18 13.86 11.02
CA GLY A 149 15.98 15.06 11.31
C GLY A 149 16.78 14.99 12.63
N ASP A 150 16.31 14.22 13.59
CA ASP A 150 16.99 14.09 14.90
C ASP A 150 18.32 13.34 14.81
N ILE A 151 18.54 12.51 13.75
CA ILE A 151 19.80 11.76 13.58
C ILE A 151 21.00 12.68 13.40
N MET A 152 20.78 13.93 12.98
CA MET A 152 21.83 14.94 12.84
C MET A 152 22.15 15.66 14.16
N ASN A 153 21.37 15.42 15.22
CA ASN A 153 21.55 16.03 16.52
C ASN A 153 22.72 15.35 17.25
N LYS A 154 23.60 16.15 17.87
CA LYS A 154 24.72 15.64 18.70
C LYS A 154 24.23 14.75 19.86
N ASN A 155 23.02 15.01 20.36
CA ASN A 155 22.41 14.26 21.46
C ASN A 155 21.53 13.09 20.98
N PHE A 156 21.58 12.72 19.70
CA PHE A 156 20.72 11.68 19.12
C PHE A 156 20.76 10.36 19.92
N ARG A 157 21.98 9.94 20.33
CA ARG A 157 22.12 8.71 21.12
C ARG A 157 21.39 8.79 22.46
N THR A 158 21.48 9.92 23.14
CA THR A 158 20.79 10.16 24.43
C THR A 158 19.26 10.14 24.23
N LEU A 159 18.75 10.77 23.15
CA LEU A 159 17.34 10.73 22.82
C LEU A 159 16.86 9.29 22.55
N TYR A 160 17.63 8.53 21.77
CA TYR A 160 17.32 7.12 21.51
C TYR A 160 17.26 6.29 22.80
N GLU A 161 18.27 6.40 23.69
CA GLU A 161 18.27 5.64 24.95
C GLU A 161 17.08 6.00 25.84
N GLY A 162 16.68 7.28 25.90
CA GLY A 162 15.48 7.68 26.66
C GLY A 162 14.20 7.07 26.13
N HIS A 163 14.00 7.01 24.80
CA HIS A 163 12.84 6.33 24.20
C HIS A 163 12.90 4.82 24.44
N LYS A 164 14.07 4.22 24.29
CA LYS A 164 14.29 2.79 24.57
C LYS A 164 13.91 2.43 26.00
N GLU A 165 14.38 3.20 26.99
CA GLU A 165 14.03 2.98 28.40
C GLU A 165 12.52 3.04 28.64
N GLY A 166 11.82 4.01 28.04
CA GLY A 166 10.37 4.11 28.09
C GLY A 166 9.67 2.88 27.53
N HIS A 167 10.12 2.39 26.38
CA HIS A 167 9.56 1.17 25.76
C HIS A 167 9.87 -0.08 26.58
N LEU A 168 11.07 -0.22 27.13
CA LEU A 168 11.43 -1.32 28.00
C LEU A 168 10.57 -1.33 29.29
N ALA A 169 10.23 -0.16 29.84
CA ALA A 169 9.31 -0.06 30.97
C ALA A 169 7.90 -0.55 30.62
N ILE A 170 7.42 -0.28 29.40
CA ILE A 170 6.13 -0.83 28.90
C ILE A 170 6.22 -2.35 28.76
N LEU A 171 7.31 -2.86 28.14
CA LEU A 171 7.51 -4.29 27.88
C LEU A 171 7.57 -5.13 29.16
N LYS A 172 7.96 -4.57 30.31
CA LYS A 172 7.91 -5.26 31.62
C LYS A 172 6.51 -5.73 32.00
N ASN A 173 5.45 -5.18 31.42
CA ASN A 173 4.07 -5.60 31.68
C ASN A 173 3.62 -6.77 30.79
N TYR A 174 4.48 -7.28 29.92
CA TYR A 174 4.20 -8.37 28.99
C TYR A 174 5.08 -9.57 29.34
N ASP A 175 4.47 -10.76 29.41
CA ASP A 175 5.19 -12.01 29.48
C ASP A 175 5.68 -12.40 28.09
N PHE A 176 6.76 -11.72 27.63
CA PHE A 176 7.28 -11.84 26.28
C PHE A 176 8.81 -11.74 26.30
N GLU A 177 9.49 -12.82 25.93
CA GLU A 177 10.94 -12.87 25.81
C GLU A 177 11.39 -12.23 24.50
N PHE A 178 12.48 -11.45 24.53
CA PHE A 178 13.05 -10.80 23.36
C PHE A 178 14.55 -10.56 23.52
N ASP A 179 15.25 -10.49 22.40
CA ASP A 179 16.63 -10.00 22.33
C ASP A 179 16.68 -8.68 21.54
N LEU A 180 16.93 -7.58 22.26
CA LEU A 180 17.01 -6.26 21.66
C LEU A 180 18.29 -6.10 20.83
N ALA A 181 19.39 -6.74 21.23
CA ALA A 181 20.69 -6.61 20.56
C ALA A 181 20.64 -7.13 19.10
N GLU A 182 19.77 -8.12 18.83
CA GLU A 182 19.52 -8.61 17.47
C GLU A 182 19.11 -7.50 16.49
N PHE A 183 18.38 -6.50 16.97
CA PHE A 183 17.85 -5.42 16.12
C PHE A 183 18.69 -4.15 16.16
N GLU A 184 19.42 -3.85 17.25
CA GLU A 184 20.10 -2.56 17.44
C GLU A 184 21.27 -2.36 16.49
N SER A 185 22.13 -3.36 16.28
CA SER A 185 23.33 -3.21 15.46
C SER A 185 22.98 -2.77 14.03
N GLY A 186 22.13 -3.55 13.34
CA GLY A 186 21.71 -3.24 11.97
C GLY A 186 20.93 -1.93 11.87
N TRP A 187 20.21 -1.54 12.93
CA TRP A 187 19.48 -0.28 12.99
C TRP A 187 20.44 0.93 13.00
N PHE A 188 21.51 0.90 13.82
CA PHE A 188 22.51 1.98 13.85
C PHE A 188 23.31 2.06 12.55
N GLU A 189 23.64 0.93 11.94
CA GLU A 189 24.25 0.92 10.59
C GLU A 189 23.34 1.61 9.56
N GLY A 190 22.04 1.34 9.64
CA GLY A 190 21.03 2.02 8.80
C GLY A 190 20.98 3.52 9.06
N ILE A 191 21.08 3.98 10.31
CA ILE A 191 21.18 5.41 10.67
C ILE A 191 22.38 6.05 9.98
N GLU A 192 23.57 5.44 10.07
CA GLU A 192 24.78 5.99 9.43
C GLU A 192 24.64 6.02 7.89
N LEU A 193 23.95 5.05 7.31
CA LEU A 193 23.63 5.08 5.89
C LEU A 193 22.68 6.23 5.54
N ILE A 194 21.60 6.44 6.31
CA ILE A 194 20.61 7.50 6.04
C ILE A 194 21.27 8.88 6.07
N LYS A 195 22.26 9.14 6.94
CA LYS A 195 23.02 10.39 6.99
C LYS A 195 23.74 10.75 5.67
N ARG A 196 23.92 9.78 4.78
CA ARG A 196 24.55 9.99 3.45
C ARG A 196 23.56 10.46 2.40
N PHE A 197 22.25 10.36 2.67
CA PHE A 197 21.19 10.81 1.78
C PHE A 197 20.84 12.29 1.99
N ARG A 198 20.13 12.87 1.04
CA ARG A 198 19.56 14.21 1.20
C ARG A 198 18.39 14.12 2.18
N ILE A 199 18.56 14.77 3.34
CA ILE A 199 17.54 14.90 4.38
C ILE A 199 17.05 16.35 4.31
N GLU A 200 15.79 16.57 3.94
CA GLU A 200 15.25 17.90 3.70
C GLU A 200 13.85 18.11 4.30
N ASN A 201 13.44 19.36 4.40
CA ASN A 201 12.06 19.74 4.69
C ASN A 201 11.22 19.55 3.41
N THR A 202 10.77 18.32 3.19
CA THR A 202 10.12 17.91 1.93
C THR A 202 8.82 18.64 1.64
N GLU A 203 8.14 19.17 2.65
CA GLU A 203 6.97 20.03 2.47
C GLU A 203 7.29 21.33 1.72
N TYR A 204 8.43 21.98 2.02
CA TYR A 204 8.88 23.15 1.25
C TYR A 204 9.35 22.75 -0.15
N LEU A 205 10.08 21.65 -0.27
CA LEU A 205 10.57 21.14 -1.56
C LEU A 205 9.40 20.83 -2.50
N LEU A 206 8.41 20.06 -2.05
CA LEU A 206 7.27 19.65 -2.88
C LEU A 206 6.44 20.86 -3.33
N ASN A 207 6.13 21.80 -2.40
CA ASN A 207 5.38 23.01 -2.74
C ASN A 207 6.16 23.90 -3.73
N ARG A 208 7.48 24.00 -3.62
CA ARG A 208 8.33 24.69 -4.59
C ARG A 208 8.28 24.02 -5.95
N LEU A 209 8.54 22.69 -6.04
CA LEU A 209 8.50 21.94 -7.27
C LEU A 209 7.13 22.04 -7.97
N LEU A 210 6.05 22.04 -7.19
CA LEU A 210 4.70 22.24 -7.70
C LEU A 210 4.53 23.64 -8.31
N SER A 211 5.05 24.68 -7.64
CA SER A 211 5.02 26.06 -8.16
C SER A 211 5.88 26.24 -9.42
N GLU A 212 6.95 25.48 -9.55
CA GLU A 212 7.83 25.42 -10.75
C GLU A 212 7.19 24.62 -11.89
N GLY A 213 5.99 24.09 -11.72
CA GLY A 213 5.28 23.35 -12.76
C GLY A 213 5.67 21.89 -12.88
N LYS A 214 6.33 21.30 -11.89
CA LYS A 214 6.69 19.88 -11.86
C LYS A 214 5.47 19.00 -11.64
N ARG A 215 5.41 17.88 -12.35
CA ARG A 215 4.38 16.84 -12.16
C ARG A 215 4.78 15.92 -11.02
N ILE A 216 3.92 15.78 -10.03
CA ILE A 216 4.17 14.98 -8.81
C ILE A 216 3.13 13.87 -8.71
N LEU A 217 3.58 12.62 -8.51
CA LEU A 217 2.73 11.48 -8.18
C LEU A 217 2.93 11.11 -6.71
N ALA A 218 1.87 11.21 -5.94
CA ALA A 218 1.83 10.73 -4.56
C ALA A 218 1.50 9.23 -4.52
N GLU A 219 2.46 8.42 -4.08
CA GLU A 219 2.36 6.97 -4.01
C GLU A 219 1.85 6.52 -2.65
N GLY A 220 0.66 5.89 -2.61
CA GLY A 220 0.08 5.28 -1.43
C GLY A 220 0.58 3.85 -1.18
N ALA A 221 0.42 3.39 0.05
CA ALA A 221 0.67 2.01 0.46
C ALA A 221 -0.59 1.41 1.09
N GLN A 222 -0.66 0.08 1.22
CA GLN A 222 -1.84 -0.66 1.65
C GLN A 222 -3.06 -0.36 0.75
N GLY A 223 -4.26 -0.24 1.31
CA GLY A 223 -5.48 0.07 0.55
C GLY A 223 -6.54 0.69 1.46
N THR A 224 -7.59 1.27 0.87
CA THR A 224 -8.63 2.03 1.56
C THR A 224 -9.33 1.22 2.67
N MET A 225 -9.57 -0.09 2.43
CA MET A 225 -10.20 -0.96 3.44
C MET A 225 -9.28 -1.25 4.65
N LEU A 226 -8.01 -0.82 4.59
CA LEU A 226 -7.04 -0.89 5.68
C LEU A 226 -6.75 0.49 6.30
N ASP A 227 -7.46 1.55 5.91
CA ASP A 227 -7.32 2.89 6.49
C ASP A 227 -7.66 2.87 7.99
N LEU A 228 -6.91 3.64 8.79
CA LEU A 228 -7.08 3.69 10.23
C LEU A 228 -8.48 4.14 10.66
N ASP A 229 -9.04 5.12 9.95
CA ASP A 229 -10.33 5.75 10.30
C ASP A 229 -11.50 5.13 9.53
N PHE A 230 -11.31 4.83 8.25
CA PHE A 230 -12.37 4.43 7.31
C PHE A 230 -12.29 2.97 6.85
N GLY A 231 -11.28 2.23 7.28
CA GLY A 231 -11.14 0.81 6.97
C GLY A 231 -11.94 -0.10 7.90
N SER A 232 -11.72 -1.40 7.76
CA SER A 232 -12.39 -2.46 8.55
C SER A 232 -11.80 -2.58 9.96
N TYR A 233 -11.89 -1.51 10.76
CA TYR A 233 -11.39 -1.44 12.13
C TYR A 233 -11.94 -2.58 13.01
N PRO A 234 -11.13 -3.25 13.89
CA PRO A 234 -9.73 -2.95 14.21
C PRO A 234 -8.69 -3.60 13.27
N TYR A 235 -9.11 -4.28 12.22
CA TYR A 235 -8.25 -5.02 11.29
C TYR A 235 -7.71 -4.11 10.18
N VAL A 236 -7.00 -3.07 10.58
CA VAL A 236 -6.48 -1.98 9.72
C VAL A 236 -4.99 -1.74 9.97
N THR A 237 -4.36 -0.94 9.11
CA THR A 237 -3.02 -0.38 9.39
C THR A 237 -3.15 0.89 10.23
N SER A 238 -2.07 1.28 10.88
CA SER A 238 -2.06 2.46 11.78
C SER A 238 -1.80 3.78 11.05
N SER A 239 -2.11 3.85 9.75
CA SER A 239 -1.92 5.06 8.94
C SER A 239 -3.13 5.35 8.06
N ASN A 240 -3.28 6.63 7.64
CA ASN A 240 -4.31 7.02 6.70
C ASN A 240 -3.88 6.68 5.27
N THR A 241 -4.53 5.66 4.69
CA THR A 241 -4.25 5.14 3.35
C THR A 241 -5.05 5.85 2.26
N ILE A 242 -6.00 6.70 2.65
CA ILE A 242 -6.88 7.46 1.77
C ILE A 242 -6.17 8.68 1.16
N SER A 243 -6.78 9.29 0.15
CA SER A 243 -6.23 10.44 -0.58
C SER A 243 -5.91 11.64 0.34
N ALA A 244 -6.71 11.88 1.38
CA ALA A 244 -6.44 12.89 2.40
C ALA A 244 -5.11 12.67 3.14
N GLY A 245 -4.66 11.40 3.25
CA GLY A 245 -3.36 11.04 3.81
C GLY A 245 -2.18 11.61 3.02
N ALA A 246 -2.33 11.87 1.72
CA ALA A 246 -1.30 12.54 0.92
C ALA A 246 -1.08 13.98 1.38
N CYS A 247 -2.14 14.68 1.77
CA CYS A 247 -2.03 16.06 2.27
C CYS A 247 -1.20 16.14 3.55
N THR A 248 -1.51 15.30 4.53
CA THR A 248 -0.79 15.28 5.82
C THR A 248 0.58 14.62 5.70
N GLY A 249 0.72 13.60 4.84
CA GLY A 249 1.93 12.82 4.68
C GLY A 249 3.01 13.48 3.82
N LEU A 250 2.66 14.50 3.03
CA LEU A 250 3.59 15.27 2.19
C LEU A 250 3.64 16.74 2.53
N GLY A 251 2.73 17.25 3.37
CA GLY A 251 2.65 18.66 3.71
C GLY A 251 2.16 19.52 2.54
N ILE A 252 1.15 19.04 1.81
CA ILE A 252 0.53 19.74 0.67
C ILE A 252 -0.90 20.16 1.00
N SER A 253 -1.37 21.21 0.32
CA SER A 253 -2.75 21.68 0.48
C SER A 253 -3.75 20.71 -0.16
N PRO A 254 -4.94 20.47 0.45
CA PRO A 254 -6.00 19.71 -0.21
C PRO A 254 -6.43 20.29 -1.56
N LYS A 255 -6.25 21.60 -1.78
CA LYS A 255 -6.54 22.28 -3.06
C LYS A 255 -5.58 21.87 -4.18
N ASP A 256 -4.42 21.33 -3.82
CA ASP A 256 -3.38 20.93 -4.78
C ASP A 256 -3.51 19.48 -5.24
N ILE A 257 -4.47 18.73 -4.71
CA ILE A 257 -4.82 17.38 -5.21
C ILE A 257 -5.44 17.52 -6.60
N GLY A 258 -4.88 16.75 -7.53
CA GLY A 258 -5.34 16.61 -8.91
C GLY A 258 -6.17 15.37 -9.14
N GLU A 259 -5.71 14.51 -10.05
CA GLU A 259 -6.32 13.22 -10.30
C GLU A 259 -6.10 12.27 -9.12
N VAL A 260 -7.10 11.46 -8.83
CA VAL A 260 -7.00 10.36 -7.85
C VAL A 260 -7.20 9.04 -8.57
N PHE A 261 -6.10 8.32 -8.75
CA PHE A 261 -6.06 7.02 -9.42
C PHE A 261 -6.34 5.92 -8.39
N GLY A 262 -7.49 5.29 -8.53
CA GLY A 262 -7.87 4.16 -7.68
C GLY A 262 -7.48 2.83 -8.30
N ILE A 263 -6.58 2.08 -7.66
CA ILE A 263 -6.16 0.77 -8.11
C ILE A 263 -6.97 -0.32 -7.40
N PHE A 264 -7.53 -1.26 -8.18
CA PHE A 264 -8.22 -2.44 -7.68
C PHE A 264 -7.88 -3.67 -8.52
N LYS A 265 -7.96 -4.85 -7.94
CA LYS A 265 -7.89 -6.12 -8.68
C LYS A 265 -9.25 -6.45 -9.25
N ALA A 266 -9.28 -7.16 -10.38
CA ALA A 266 -10.49 -7.71 -10.96
C ALA A 266 -11.22 -8.72 -10.03
N TYR A 267 -10.67 -9.03 -8.88
CA TYR A 267 -11.23 -9.81 -7.78
C TYR A 267 -10.69 -9.24 -6.46
N CYS A 268 -11.13 -9.75 -5.31
CA CYS A 268 -10.66 -9.27 -4.02
C CYS A 268 -9.68 -10.23 -3.37
N THR A 269 -8.71 -9.67 -2.63
CA THR A 269 -7.82 -10.44 -1.76
C THR A 269 -7.62 -9.73 -0.44
N ARG A 270 -7.41 -10.51 0.65
CA ARG A 270 -7.08 -9.98 1.96
C ARG A 270 -6.02 -10.82 2.65
N VAL A 271 -5.10 -10.17 3.36
CA VAL A 271 -4.15 -10.80 4.29
C VAL A 271 -4.62 -10.53 5.71
N GLY A 272 -4.47 -11.52 6.60
CA GLY A 272 -4.82 -11.39 8.02
C GLY A 272 -6.31 -11.53 8.31
N SER A 273 -6.67 -11.19 9.53
CA SER A 273 -8.01 -11.31 10.07
C SER A 273 -8.95 -10.19 9.61
N GLY A 274 -10.21 -10.27 10.00
CA GLY A 274 -11.22 -9.26 9.74
C GLY A 274 -12.20 -9.61 8.62
N PRO A 275 -13.22 -8.76 8.39
CA PRO A 275 -14.33 -9.04 7.48
C PRO A 275 -13.85 -9.08 6.03
N PHE A 276 -14.43 -10.02 5.28
CA PHE A 276 -14.23 -10.16 3.85
C PHE A 276 -15.51 -10.73 3.24
N PRO A 277 -16.51 -9.90 2.93
CA PRO A 277 -17.85 -10.36 2.56
C PRO A 277 -17.88 -11.33 1.38
N THR A 278 -17.02 -11.15 0.40
CA THR A 278 -16.98 -11.96 -0.83
C THR A 278 -15.96 -13.11 -0.77
N GLU A 279 -15.44 -13.45 0.40
CA GLU A 279 -14.46 -14.54 0.54
C GLU A 279 -14.99 -15.88 0.05
N LEU A 280 -14.14 -16.63 -0.63
CA LEU A 280 -14.43 -17.96 -1.17
C LEU A 280 -13.64 -19.03 -0.41
N PHE A 281 -14.37 -19.99 0.15
CA PHE A 281 -13.82 -21.12 0.89
C PHE A 281 -13.77 -22.43 0.08
N ASP A 282 -14.13 -22.35 -1.20
CA ASP A 282 -14.26 -23.46 -2.13
C ASP A 282 -13.04 -23.57 -3.08
N SER A 283 -13.14 -24.50 -4.03
CA SER A 283 -12.13 -24.70 -5.09
C SER A 283 -11.92 -23.47 -5.98
N THR A 284 -12.89 -22.57 -6.07
CA THR A 284 -12.79 -21.32 -6.81
C THR A 284 -11.81 -20.35 -6.13
N GLY A 285 -11.93 -20.21 -4.81
CA GLY A 285 -11.00 -19.41 -4.00
C GLY A 285 -9.55 -19.94 -4.10
N GLU A 286 -9.39 -21.26 -4.03
CA GLU A 286 -8.09 -21.91 -4.24
C GLU A 286 -7.55 -21.68 -5.66
N LEU A 287 -8.38 -21.76 -6.69
CA LEU A 287 -7.97 -21.51 -8.07
C LEU A 287 -7.51 -20.07 -8.27
N LEU A 288 -8.23 -19.09 -7.72
CA LEU A 288 -7.83 -17.67 -7.73
C LEU A 288 -6.48 -17.47 -7.05
N ARG A 289 -6.28 -18.06 -5.86
CA ARG A 289 -5.01 -17.98 -5.11
C ARG A 289 -3.84 -18.54 -5.91
N ARG A 290 -4.01 -19.73 -6.48
CA ARG A 290 -2.97 -20.41 -7.26
C ARG A 290 -2.64 -19.63 -8.54
N LYS A 291 -3.65 -19.27 -9.36
CA LYS A 291 -3.45 -18.54 -10.62
C LYS A 291 -2.87 -17.15 -10.38
N GLY A 292 -3.38 -16.45 -9.37
CA GLY A 292 -2.93 -15.11 -9.01
C GLY A 292 -1.60 -15.07 -8.25
N CYS A 293 -1.02 -16.23 -7.87
CA CYS A 293 0.13 -16.29 -6.97
C CYS A 293 -0.11 -15.45 -5.72
N GLU A 294 -1.31 -15.59 -5.11
CA GLU A 294 -1.76 -14.73 -4.02
C GLU A 294 -1.14 -15.15 -2.69
N TYR A 295 0.12 -14.76 -2.53
CA TYR A 295 0.92 -14.90 -1.31
C TYR A 295 1.55 -13.57 -0.96
N GLY A 296 1.70 -13.29 0.33
CA GLY A 296 2.29 -12.03 0.81
C GLY A 296 3.74 -11.91 0.38
N ALA A 297 4.10 -10.80 -0.30
CA ALA A 297 5.46 -10.59 -0.81
C ALA A 297 6.52 -10.59 0.31
N THR A 298 6.16 -10.13 1.51
CA THR A 298 7.05 -10.04 2.67
C THR A 298 6.96 -11.26 3.59
N THR A 299 5.75 -11.79 3.82
CA THR A 299 5.50 -12.83 4.83
C THR A 299 5.28 -14.21 4.25
N GLY A 300 5.10 -14.34 2.93
CA GLY A 300 4.73 -15.60 2.27
C GLY A 300 3.33 -16.15 2.66
N ARG A 301 2.57 -15.45 3.51
CA ARG A 301 1.25 -15.91 3.95
C ARG A 301 0.29 -16.02 2.77
N PRO A 302 -0.53 -17.09 2.68
CA PRO A 302 -1.56 -17.19 1.66
C PRO A 302 -2.59 -16.07 1.87
N ARG A 303 -2.98 -15.41 0.78
CA ARG A 303 -4.06 -14.43 0.80
C ARG A 303 -5.41 -15.14 0.71
N ARG A 304 -6.38 -14.67 1.45
CA ARG A 304 -7.79 -14.98 1.29
C ARG A 304 -8.24 -14.38 -0.04
N CYS A 305 -9.02 -15.11 -0.82
CA CYS A 305 -9.47 -14.68 -2.15
C CYS A 305 -11.00 -14.68 -2.22
N GLY A 306 -11.55 -13.75 -2.98
CA GLY A 306 -12.99 -13.61 -3.16
C GLY A 306 -13.33 -12.87 -4.45
N TRP A 307 -14.60 -12.91 -4.82
CA TRP A 307 -15.08 -12.16 -5.98
C TRP A 307 -15.00 -10.65 -5.75
N LEU A 308 -15.05 -9.88 -6.86
CA LEU A 308 -15.07 -8.42 -6.79
C LEU A 308 -16.27 -7.94 -5.97
N ASP A 309 -16.02 -6.98 -5.10
CA ASP A 309 -16.98 -6.39 -4.16
C ASP A 309 -17.28 -4.94 -4.59
N ILE A 310 -18.42 -4.70 -5.23
CA ILE A 310 -18.82 -3.37 -5.72
C ILE A 310 -19.21 -2.44 -4.57
N PRO A 311 -19.97 -2.84 -3.55
CA PRO A 311 -20.20 -1.99 -2.37
C PRO A 311 -18.92 -1.46 -1.75
N ALA A 312 -17.94 -2.32 -1.50
CA ALA A 312 -16.64 -1.92 -0.97
C ALA A 312 -15.88 -0.99 -1.94
N LEU A 313 -15.93 -1.27 -3.24
CA LEU A 313 -15.28 -0.44 -4.27
C LEU A 313 -15.93 0.95 -4.35
N LYS A 314 -17.27 1.04 -4.34
CA LYS A 314 -18.00 2.32 -4.31
C LYS A 314 -17.68 3.14 -3.06
N TYR A 315 -17.63 2.50 -1.91
CA TYR A 315 -17.24 3.15 -0.67
C TYR A 315 -15.83 3.73 -0.78
N ALA A 316 -14.87 2.94 -1.26
CA ALA A 316 -13.50 3.40 -1.46
C ALA A 316 -13.41 4.56 -2.46
N ILE A 317 -14.16 4.51 -3.57
CA ILE A 317 -14.25 5.59 -4.56
C ILE A 317 -14.76 6.88 -3.92
N MET A 318 -15.83 6.81 -3.14
CA MET A 318 -16.45 7.94 -2.45
C MET A 318 -15.49 8.61 -1.47
N ILE A 319 -14.88 7.82 -0.58
CA ILE A 319 -13.96 8.34 0.46
C ILE A 319 -12.73 9.02 -0.14
N ASN A 320 -12.23 8.50 -1.27
CA ASN A 320 -11.02 9.00 -1.90
C ASN A 320 -11.26 10.10 -2.95
N GLY A 321 -12.50 10.28 -3.43
CA GLY A 321 -12.77 11.14 -4.57
C GLY A 321 -12.07 10.65 -5.84
N VAL A 322 -12.13 9.33 -6.09
CA VAL A 322 -11.47 8.69 -7.24
C VAL A 322 -11.97 9.26 -8.56
N THR A 323 -11.06 9.63 -9.44
CA THR A 323 -11.38 10.20 -10.76
C THR A 323 -11.19 9.20 -11.89
N LYS A 324 -10.28 8.22 -11.72
CA LYS A 324 -9.99 7.16 -12.69
C LYS A 324 -9.71 5.85 -11.98
N LEU A 325 -10.18 4.75 -12.56
CA LEU A 325 -9.94 3.39 -12.06
C LEU A 325 -8.87 2.68 -12.88
N PHE A 326 -8.03 1.93 -12.20
CA PHE A 326 -7.00 1.07 -12.77
C PHE A 326 -7.25 -0.37 -12.33
N MET A 327 -7.64 -1.21 -13.27
CA MET A 327 -7.97 -2.61 -13.03
C MET A 327 -6.75 -3.51 -13.19
N MET A 328 -6.43 -4.23 -12.14
CA MET A 328 -5.28 -5.13 -12.08
C MET A 328 -5.69 -6.60 -12.19
N LYS A 329 -4.78 -7.44 -12.68
CA LYS A 329 -4.92 -8.90 -12.67
C LYS A 329 -6.16 -9.43 -13.39
N SER A 330 -6.58 -8.78 -14.49
CA SER A 330 -7.66 -9.28 -15.33
C SER A 330 -7.32 -10.61 -16.01
N ASP A 331 -6.04 -10.87 -16.25
CA ASP A 331 -5.50 -12.13 -16.77
C ASP A 331 -5.80 -13.36 -15.87
N ILE A 332 -5.92 -13.16 -14.58
CA ILE A 332 -6.17 -14.23 -13.60
C ILE A 332 -7.57 -14.83 -13.77
N LEU A 333 -8.53 -14.02 -14.23
CA LEU A 333 -9.90 -14.46 -14.48
C LEU A 333 -10.08 -15.18 -15.82
N SER A 334 -9.07 -15.23 -16.71
CA SER A 334 -9.14 -16.04 -17.94
C SER A 334 -9.32 -17.51 -17.59
N GLY A 335 -10.23 -18.19 -18.30
CA GLY A 335 -10.53 -19.61 -18.11
C GLY A 335 -11.62 -19.93 -17.07
N PHE A 336 -12.23 -18.89 -16.46
CA PHE A 336 -13.46 -19.08 -15.69
C PHE A 336 -14.67 -19.07 -16.63
N GLU A 337 -15.61 -20.02 -16.46
CA GLU A 337 -16.88 -20.03 -17.21
C GLU A 337 -17.77 -18.87 -16.78
N THR A 338 -17.82 -18.60 -15.48
CA THR A 338 -18.60 -17.54 -14.87
C THR A 338 -17.71 -16.74 -13.92
N VAL A 339 -17.77 -15.42 -14.04
CA VAL A 339 -17.16 -14.47 -13.12
C VAL A 339 -18.28 -13.78 -12.35
N LYS A 340 -18.24 -13.88 -11.02
CA LYS A 340 -19.25 -13.25 -10.17
C LYS A 340 -18.77 -11.90 -9.66
N VAL A 341 -19.72 -10.97 -9.53
CA VAL A 341 -19.49 -9.63 -8.98
C VAL A 341 -20.53 -9.38 -7.91
N CYS A 342 -20.10 -9.11 -6.68
CA CYS A 342 -21.00 -8.74 -5.60
C CYS A 342 -21.53 -7.32 -5.86
N THR A 343 -22.86 -7.21 -5.95
CA THR A 343 -23.55 -5.94 -6.26
C THR A 343 -24.20 -5.29 -5.04
N SER A 344 -24.53 -6.10 -4.02
CA SER A 344 -25.18 -5.66 -2.78
C SER A 344 -24.97 -6.72 -1.67
N TYR A 345 -25.41 -6.40 -0.47
CA TYR A 345 -25.39 -7.29 0.69
C TYR A 345 -26.80 -7.52 1.23
N ILE A 346 -27.09 -8.74 1.70
CA ILE A 346 -28.24 -8.98 2.56
C ILE A 346 -27.76 -8.94 4.01
N VAL A 347 -28.36 -8.06 4.79
CA VAL A 347 -28.07 -7.88 6.23
C VAL A 347 -29.39 -7.91 6.97
N GLU A 348 -29.55 -8.83 7.92
CA GLU A 348 -30.80 -9.02 8.66
C GLU A 348 -32.04 -9.14 7.75
N GLY A 349 -31.88 -9.81 6.59
CA GLY A 349 -32.93 -10.03 5.60
C GLY A 349 -33.25 -8.81 4.72
N LYS A 350 -32.49 -7.71 4.81
CA LYS A 350 -32.67 -6.52 3.97
C LYS A 350 -31.47 -6.33 3.04
N GLU A 351 -31.76 -6.00 1.80
CA GLU A 351 -30.74 -5.69 0.81
C GLU A 351 -30.22 -4.25 1.01
N GLN A 352 -28.89 -4.08 0.98
CA GLN A 352 -28.22 -2.79 1.11
C GLN A 352 -26.89 -2.74 0.35
N ASN A 353 -26.41 -1.52 0.08
CA ASN A 353 -25.19 -1.26 -0.71
C ASN A 353 -24.10 -0.54 0.11
N GLU A 354 -24.27 -0.40 1.43
CA GLU A 354 -23.33 0.32 2.29
C GLU A 354 -22.42 -0.68 3.01
N MET A 355 -21.17 -0.28 3.22
CA MET A 355 -20.24 -1.00 4.08
C MET A 355 -20.70 -0.88 5.53
N LEU A 356 -20.68 -2.00 6.25
CA LEU A 356 -21.09 -2.02 7.66
C LEU A 356 -19.97 -1.54 8.56
N PHE A 357 -20.35 -0.79 9.59
CA PHE A 357 -19.46 -0.42 10.69
C PHE A 357 -19.15 -1.63 11.59
N ASP A 358 -20.17 -2.44 11.90
CA ASP A 358 -20.00 -3.63 12.75
C ASP A 358 -19.51 -4.83 11.94
N ASN A 359 -18.29 -5.23 12.22
CA ASN A 359 -17.62 -6.37 11.56
C ASN A 359 -18.15 -7.75 12.04
N ASN A 360 -18.99 -7.80 13.07
CA ASN A 360 -19.56 -9.05 13.58
C ASN A 360 -20.93 -9.38 12.95
N THR A 361 -21.51 -8.41 12.26
CA THR A 361 -22.80 -8.62 11.58
C THR A 361 -22.59 -9.57 10.39
N GLN A 362 -23.42 -10.60 10.32
CA GLN A 362 -23.42 -11.51 9.17
C GLN A 362 -23.87 -10.78 7.91
N ILE A 363 -23.08 -10.95 6.85
CA ILE A 363 -23.32 -10.39 5.52
C ILE A 363 -23.42 -11.54 4.53
N ASP A 364 -24.53 -11.59 3.78
CA ASP A 364 -24.69 -12.50 2.67
C ASP A 364 -24.56 -11.71 1.35
N PRO A 365 -23.48 -11.92 0.57
CA PRO A 365 -23.26 -11.16 -0.67
C PRO A 365 -24.23 -11.60 -1.78
N VAL A 366 -24.81 -10.63 -2.48
CA VAL A 366 -25.65 -10.82 -3.67
C VAL A 366 -24.79 -10.67 -4.91
N TYR A 367 -24.83 -11.65 -5.81
CA TYR A 367 -23.96 -11.67 -6.98
C TYR A 367 -24.72 -11.48 -8.28
N ALA A 368 -24.12 -10.70 -9.18
CA ALA A 368 -24.39 -10.77 -10.61
C ALA A 368 -23.42 -11.78 -11.25
N ASP A 369 -23.96 -12.66 -12.10
CA ASP A 369 -23.18 -13.65 -12.84
C ASP A 369 -22.91 -13.12 -14.25
N LEU A 370 -21.61 -12.97 -14.59
CA LEU A 370 -21.13 -12.57 -15.91
C LEU A 370 -20.44 -13.74 -16.60
N LYS A 371 -20.57 -13.85 -17.91
CA LYS A 371 -19.84 -14.86 -18.68
C LYS A 371 -18.34 -14.57 -18.65
N GLY A 372 -17.54 -15.58 -18.32
CA GLY A 372 -16.09 -15.47 -18.33
C GLY A 372 -15.49 -15.57 -19.72
N TRP A 373 -14.19 -15.33 -19.82
CA TRP A 373 -13.40 -15.43 -21.06
C TRP A 373 -12.31 -16.50 -20.90
N HIS A 374 -11.90 -17.10 -22.01
CA HIS A 374 -10.92 -18.20 -22.01
C HIS A 374 -9.62 -17.80 -22.70
N GLU A 375 -9.61 -16.72 -23.43
CA GLU A 375 -8.49 -16.22 -24.19
C GLU A 375 -7.32 -15.85 -23.28
N ASN A 376 -6.08 -16.16 -23.70
CA ASN A 376 -4.91 -15.60 -23.07
C ASN A 376 -4.74 -14.13 -23.49
N ILE A 377 -4.83 -13.23 -22.52
CA ILE A 377 -4.77 -11.79 -22.75
C ILE A 377 -3.41 -11.16 -22.46
N SER A 378 -2.41 -11.95 -22.01
CA SER A 378 -1.13 -11.44 -21.52
C SER A 378 -0.32 -10.64 -22.55
N GLU A 379 -0.50 -10.93 -23.84
CA GLU A 379 0.20 -10.28 -24.94
C GLU A 379 -0.59 -9.17 -25.61
N ILE A 380 -1.85 -8.94 -25.20
CA ILE A 380 -2.69 -7.90 -25.80
C ILE A 380 -2.17 -6.52 -25.34
N LYS A 381 -2.07 -5.60 -26.28
CA LYS A 381 -1.59 -4.22 -26.07
C LYS A 381 -2.62 -3.14 -26.41
N ASP A 382 -3.68 -3.51 -27.10
CA ASP A 382 -4.76 -2.60 -27.50
C ASP A 382 -6.07 -3.02 -26.83
N PHE A 383 -6.73 -2.08 -26.18
CA PHE A 383 -8.00 -2.31 -25.48
C PHE A 383 -9.08 -2.91 -26.41
N ARG A 384 -9.11 -2.52 -27.67
CA ARG A 384 -10.07 -2.99 -28.67
C ARG A 384 -9.91 -4.46 -29.04
N LEU A 385 -8.75 -5.06 -28.72
CA LEU A 385 -8.45 -6.48 -28.97
C LEU A 385 -8.75 -7.36 -27.76
N LEU A 386 -9.20 -6.78 -26.65
CA LEU A 386 -9.63 -7.56 -25.49
C LEU A 386 -10.85 -8.41 -25.82
N PRO A 387 -11.00 -9.60 -25.22
CA PRO A 387 -12.19 -10.43 -25.38
C PRO A 387 -13.45 -9.65 -25.06
N GLU A 388 -14.50 -9.81 -25.87
CA GLU A 388 -15.80 -9.15 -25.70
C GLU A 388 -16.35 -9.32 -24.27
N LYS A 389 -16.21 -10.52 -23.70
CA LYS A 389 -16.68 -10.82 -22.34
C LYS A 389 -15.91 -10.05 -21.27
N LEU A 390 -14.60 -9.81 -21.47
CA LEU A 390 -13.82 -8.95 -20.58
C LEU A 390 -14.25 -7.48 -20.73
N ILE A 391 -14.54 -7.03 -21.93
CA ILE A 391 -15.09 -5.67 -22.16
C ILE A 391 -16.42 -5.51 -21.43
N ILE A 392 -17.32 -6.50 -21.54
CA ILE A 392 -18.60 -6.50 -20.81
C ILE A 392 -18.38 -6.45 -19.30
N TYR A 393 -17.37 -7.16 -18.78
CA TYR A 393 -17.01 -7.11 -17.36
C TYR A 393 -16.54 -5.70 -16.95
N ILE A 394 -15.70 -5.06 -17.75
CA ILE A 394 -15.23 -3.68 -17.55
C ILE A 394 -16.39 -2.70 -17.57
N ASP A 395 -17.24 -2.76 -18.61
CA ASP A 395 -18.40 -1.87 -18.77
C ASP A 395 -19.39 -2.04 -17.62
N PHE A 396 -19.56 -3.28 -17.11
CA PHE A 396 -20.39 -3.53 -15.95
C PHE A 396 -19.86 -2.81 -14.70
N ILE A 397 -18.55 -2.86 -14.44
CA ILE A 397 -17.95 -2.19 -13.30
C ILE A 397 -18.06 -0.66 -13.47
N GLU A 398 -17.76 -0.12 -14.64
CA GLU A 398 -17.90 1.31 -14.95
C GLU A 398 -19.34 1.80 -14.72
N LYS A 399 -20.31 1.02 -15.20
CA LYS A 399 -21.74 1.33 -14.98
C LYS A 399 -22.12 1.31 -13.50
N GLN A 400 -21.58 0.36 -12.73
CA GLN A 400 -21.85 0.26 -11.29
C GLN A 400 -21.22 1.39 -10.49
N THR A 401 -20.01 1.80 -10.85
CA THR A 401 -19.22 2.78 -10.08
C THR A 401 -19.38 4.21 -10.57
N GLY A 402 -19.73 4.41 -11.83
CA GLY A 402 -19.78 5.73 -12.47
C GLY A 402 -18.39 6.30 -12.80
N ILE A 403 -17.31 5.54 -12.61
CA ILE A 403 -15.92 6.00 -12.82
C ILE A 403 -15.28 5.18 -13.95
N PRO A 404 -14.59 5.83 -14.92
CA PRO A 404 -13.98 5.11 -16.04
C PRO A 404 -12.76 4.28 -15.62
N ILE A 405 -12.64 3.07 -16.16
CA ILE A 405 -11.46 2.23 -16.08
C ILE A 405 -10.53 2.61 -17.24
N THR A 406 -9.53 3.42 -16.95
CA THR A 406 -8.60 3.97 -17.96
C THR A 406 -7.33 3.15 -18.12
N LEU A 407 -7.12 2.15 -17.25
CA LEU A 407 -5.97 1.26 -17.32
C LEU A 407 -6.39 -0.17 -16.95
N VAL A 408 -5.96 -1.13 -17.79
CA VAL A 408 -6.18 -2.57 -17.58
C VAL A 408 -4.83 -3.30 -17.58
N SER A 409 -4.53 -3.99 -16.49
CA SER A 409 -3.34 -4.84 -16.38
C SER A 409 -3.69 -6.28 -16.78
N VAL A 410 -2.94 -6.81 -17.76
CA VAL A 410 -3.14 -8.13 -18.38
C VAL A 410 -2.00 -9.10 -18.10
N GLY A 411 -1.13 -8.80 -17.12
CA GLY A 411 -0.02 -9.66 -16.69
C GLY A 411 0.88 -8.97 -15.67
N PRO A 412 1.91 -9.63 -15.13
CA PRO A 412 2.75 -9.10 -14.05
C PRO A 412 3.75 -8.04 -14.51
N ASN A 413 4.27 -8.12 -15.74
CA ASN A 413 5.31 -7.23 -16.25
C ASN A 413 4.77 -5.79 -16.43
N ARG A 414 5.66 -4.77 -16.28
CA ARG A 414 5.30 -3.35 -16.52
C ARG A 414 4.68 -3.11 -17.90
N LYS A 415 5.15 -3.85 -18.92
CA LYS A 415 4.67 -3.75 -20.32
C LYS A 415 3.30 -4.41 -20.53
N SER A 416 2.83 -5.24 -19.58
CA SER A 416 1.51 -5.89 -19.64
C SER A 416 0.43 -4.96 -19.04
N THR A 417 0.37 -3.74 -19.59
CA THR A 417 -0.53 -2.68 -19.14
C THR A 417 -1.10 -2.00 -20.37
N ILE A 418 -2.43 -1.95 -20.46
CA ILE A 418 -3.18 -1.33 -21.55
C ILE A 418 -3.77 -0.03 -21.02
N ILE A 419 -3.40 1.10 -21.64
CA ILE A 419 -4.00 2.40 -21.34
C ILE A 419 -5.13 2.61 -22.34
N ARG A 420 -6.32 2.92 -21.81
CA ARG A 420 -7.52 3.26 -22.59
C ARG A 420 -7.53 4.77 -22.77
N GLY A 421 -7.32 5.20 -24.01
CA GLY A 421 -7.37 6.60 -24.41
C GLY A 421 -8.78 7.18 -24.45
#